data_720549bc094fabe47cb8342be1caa1ab
#
_entry.id   720549bc094fabe47cb8342be1caa1ab
#
_cell.length_a   1.000
_cell.length_b   1.000
_cell.length_c   1.000
_cell.angle_alpha   90.00
_cell.angle_beta   90.00
_cell.angle_gamma   90.00
#
_symmetry.space_group_name_H-M   'P 1'
#
loop_
_entity.id
_entity.type
_entity.pdbx_description
1 polymer ?
#
loop_
_entity_poly.entity_id
_entity_poly.type
_entity_poly.pdbx_seq_one_letter_code
_entity_poly.pdbx_strand_id
1 'polypeptide(L)'
;MSLISILKKKNKKLLFTTPSHSGKLCIYHKFYQWYRSDISEVDAYNPQEALENAEKKAAGIYGVKHTHFLTNGSTSGIIAAVLTCCNPGEKLLIWEKAHPSHENAGKLAGAQIIKYSLPYNKAWGIYEAINNTEELIQKHSPKAIIITSPSYEGIVSNIPEISKICKKYGVYLIVDEAHGALYPFSDNLPQSAVKYADFTIQSLHKTAGGINPTALLHNNCNLDAAKSL
;
A
#
# COMPACT_ATOMS: atom_id res chain seq x y z
N MET A 1 -0.23 12.41 22.54
CA MET A 1 0.42 11.28 23.27
C MET A 1 0.78 10.23 22.24
N SER A 2 1.92 9.51 22.34
CA SER A 2 2.25 8.51 21.34
C SER A 2 1.41 7.24 21.52
N LEU A 3 1.14 6.49 20.42
CA LEU A 3 0.42 5.22 20.46
C LEU A 3 1.03 4.25 21.48
N ILE A 4 2.37 4.12 21.48
CA ILE A 4 3.11 3.28 22.45
C ILE A 4 2.84 3.70 23.89
N SER A 5 2.80 5.00 24.20
CA SER A 5 2.54 5.47 25.58
C SER A 5 1.11 5.19 26.02
N ILE A 6 0.14 5.23 25.11
CA ILE A 6 -1.26 4.85 25.38
C ILE A 6 -1.37 3.35 25.66
N LEU A 7 -0.78 2.50 24.83
CA LEU A 7 -0.77 1.05 25.03
C LEU A 7 -0.14 0.67 26.37
N LYS A 8 1.01 1.28 26.73
CA LYS A 8 1.64 1.08 28.03
C LYS A 8 0.76 1.51 29.21
N LYS A 9 0.03 2.63 29.07
CA LYS A 9 -0.90 3.11 30.11
C LYS A 9 -2.10 2.17 30.28
N LYS A 10 -2.66 1.69 29.17
CA LYS A 10 -3.80 0.75 29.17
C LYS A 10 -3.42 -0.61 29.77
N ASN A 11 -2.19 -1.08 29.56
CA ASN A 11 -1.71 -2.34 30.13
C ASN A 11 -1.71 -2.37 31.67
N LYS A 12 -1.75 -1.21 32.35
CA LYS A 12 -1.85 -1.12 33.81
C LYS A 12 -3.28 -1.31 34.32
N LYS A 13 -4.28 -1.35 33.43
CA LYS A 13 -5.71 -1.48 33.78
C LYS A 13 -6.18 -2.91 33.57
N LEU A 14 -7.13 -3.35 34.38
CA LEU A 14 -7.91 -4.56 34.10
C LEU A 14 -8.87 -4.22 32.94
N LEU A 15 -8.73 -4.88 31.80
CA LEU A 15 -9.53 -4.65 30.61
C LEU A 15 -10.49 -5.82 30.42
N PHE A 16 -11.77 -5.50 30.26
CA PHE A 16 -12.83 -6.43 29.83
C PHE A 16 -13.07 -6.29 28.33
N THR A 17 -12.00 -6.38 27.54
CA THR A 17 -11.98 -6.26 26.08
C THR A 17 -11.40 -7.49 25.44
N THR A 18 -11.60 -7.68 24.16
CA THR A 18 -10.89 -8.72 23.41
C THR A 18 -9.46 -8.25 23.08
N PRO A 19 -8.51 -9.16 23.04
CA PRO A 19 -8.59 -10.56 23.47
C PRO A 19 -8.66 -10.69 25.00
N SER A 20 -9.43 -11.65 25.50
CA SER A 20 -9.77 -11.84 26.92
C SER A 20 -8.60 -12.23 27.84
N HIS A 21 -7.41 -12.42 27.30
CA HIS A 21 -6.21 -12.79 28.07
C HIS A 21 -5.67 -11.67 28.99
N SER A 22 -6.26 -10.49 28.97
CA SER A 22 -5.91 -9.33 29.81
C SER A 22 -4.41 -8.94 29.80
N GLY A 23 -3.63 -9.38 28.82
CA GLY A 23 -2.19 -9.11 28.73
C GLY A 23 -1.33 -9.85 29.75
N LYS A 24 -1.82 -10.95 30.35
CA LYS A 24 -1.14 -11.65 31.46
C LYS A 24 -0.51 -13.01 31.08
N LEU A 25 -0.48 -13.42 29.81
CA LEU A 25 0.15 -14.67 29.40
C LEU A 25 1.68 -14.57 29.48
N CYS A 26 2.28 -15.45 30.28
CA CYS A 26 3.69 -15.37 30.68
C CYS A 26 4.74 -15.58 29.59
N ILE A 27 4.40 -16.29 28.51
CA ILE A 27 5.39 -16.79 27.55
C ILE A 27 5.89 -15.70 26.58
N TYR A 28 5.09 -14.65 26.32
CA TYR A 28 5.42 -13.57 25.38
C TYR A 28 5.35 -12.19 26.00
N HIS A 29 5.69 -12.07 27.27
CA HIS A 29 5.50 -10.87 28.09
C HIS A 29 5.97 -9.54 27.45
N LYS A 30 7.03 -9.54 26.65
CA LYS A 30 7.55 -8.32 26.01
C LYS A 30 6.69 -7.83 24.84
N PHE A 31 6.01 -8.73 24.12
CA PHE A 31 5.19 -8.39 22.94
C PHE A 31 3.69 -8.31 23.24
N TYR A 32 3.27 -8.78 24.39
CA TYR A 32 1.88 -8.95 24.76
C TYR A 32 1.08 -7.64 24.77
N GLN A 33 1.71 -6.57 25.18
CA GLN A 33 1.14 -5.22 25.19
C GLN A 33 0.81 -4.69 23.77
N TRP A 34 1.33 -5.31 22.72
CA TRP A 34 1.15 -4.90 21.34
C TRP A 34 -0.06 -5.56 20.66
N TYR A 35 -0.60 -6.61 21.26
CA TYR A 35 -1.71 -7.39 20.71
C TYR A 35 -3.08 -6.98 21.27
N ARG A 36 -3.25 -5.70 21.59
CA ARG A 36 -4.53 -5.19 22.03
C ARG A 36 -5.21 -4.46 20.89
N SER A 37 -6.38 -4.94 20.50
CA SER A 37 -7.12 -4.42 19.36
C SER A 37 -8.37 -3.64 19.74
N ASP A 38 -8.94 -3.91 20.92
CA ASP A 38 -10.28 -3.46 21.25
C ASP A 38 -10.27 -2.22 22.17
N ILE A 39 -9.55 -1.19 21.71
CA ILE A 39 -9.50 0.12 22.35
C ILE A 39 -9.75 1.21 21.31
N SER A 40 -10.62 2.16 21.63
CA SER A 40 -11.04 3.23 20.71
C SER A 40 -9.89 4.05 20.12
N GLU A 41 -8.79 4.19 20.86
CA GLU A 41 -7.62 4.94 20.43
C GLU A 41 -6.82 4.30 19.28
N VAL A 42 -7.14 3.04 18.92
CA VAL A 42 -6.51 2.31 17.80
C VAL A 42 -7.55 1.74 16.83
N ASP A 43 -8.75 2.31 16.83
CA ASP A 43 -9.80 1.94 15.87
C ASP A 43 -9.36 2.34 14.45
N ALA A 44 -9.21 1.33 13.58
CA ALA A 44 -8.78 1.55 12.20
C ALA A 44 -9.91 2.10 11.31
N TYR A 45 -11.17 1.87 11.68
CA TYR A 45 -12.33 2.37 10.92
C TYR A 45 -12.66 3.83 11.22
N ASN A 46 -12.27 4.29 12.41
CA ASN A 46 -12.43 5.67 12.82
C ASN A 46 -11.20 6.10 13.62
N PRO A 47 -10.05 6.27 12.94
CA PRO A 47 -8.79 6.58 13.60
C PRO A 47 -8.89 7.94 14.29
N GLN A 48 -8.87 7.91 15.63
CA GLN A 48 -8.90 9.11 16.46
C GLN A 48 -7.61 9.23 17.26
N GLU A 49 -7.23 10.47 17.59
CA GLU A 49 -6.10 10.75 18.47
C GLU A 49 -4.78 10.05 18.08
N ALA A 50 -4.48 8.93 18.73
CA ALA A 50 -3.16 8.31 18.65
C ALA A 50 -2.88 7.64 17.31
N LEU A 51 -3.85 6.96 16.72
CA LEU A 51 -3.69 6.32 15.42
C LEU A 51 -3.61 7.39 14.32
N GLU A 52 -4.53 8.35 14.32
CA GLU A 52 -4.53 9.47 13.37
C GLU A 52 -3.21 10.27 13.44
N ASN A 53 -2.71 10.56 14.66
CA ASN A 53 -1.44 11.25 14.85
C ASN A 53 -0.25 10.40 14.38
N ALA A 54 -0.30 9.08 14.52
CA ALA A 54 0.73 8.17 14.02
C ALA A 54 0.74 8.13 12.48
N GLU A 55 -0.43 8.10 11.85
CA GLU A 55 -0.58 8.16 10.39
C GLU A 55 -0.11 9.50 9.82
N LYS A 56 -0.50 10.64 10.45
CA LYS A 56 0.00 11.99 10.09
C LYS A 56 1.52 12.07 10.21
N LYS A 57 2.09 11.50 11.28
CA LYS A 57 3.54 11.46 11.45
C LYS A 57 4.22 10.61 10.37
N ALA A 58 3.65 9.44 10.04
CA ALA A 58 4.14 8.60 8.96
C ALA A 58 4.08 9.35 7.62
N ALA A 59 2.96 9.99 7.30
CA ALA A 59 2.82 10.79 6.09
C ALA A 59 3.90 11.87 5.99
N GLY A 60 4.21 12.56 7.09
CA GLY A 60 5.31 13.55 7.14
C GLY A 60 6.70 12.93 6.90
N ILE A 61 6.97 11.73 7.45
CA ILE A 61 8.24 11.02 7.25
C ILE A 61 8.42 10.61 5.78
N TYR A 62 7.36 10.11 5.13
CA TYR A 62 7.39 9.69 3.73
C TYR A 62 7.25 10.86 2.74
N GLY A 63 6.86 12.04 3.21
CA GLY A 63 6.63 13.23 2.38
C GLY A 63 5.42 13.10 1.46
N VAL A 64 4.34 12.52 1.95
CA VAL A 64 3.06 12.28 1.26
C VAL A 64 1.90 12.99 1.93
N LYS A 65 0.75 13.10 1.26
CA LYS A 65 -0.44 13.73 1.86
C LYS A 65 -1.03 12.88 2.98
N HIS A 66 -1.21 11.58 2.75
CA HIS A 66 -1.77 10.64 3.71
C HIS A 66 -1.01 9.31 3.70
N THR A 67 -0.95 8.67 4.85
CA THR A 67 -0.46 7.31 5.03
C THR A 67 -1.40 6.56 5.94
N HIS A 68 -1.90 5.40 5.49
CA HIS A 68 -2.78 4.54 6.27
C HIS A 68 -2.06 3.26 6.67
N PHE A 69 -2.21 2.84 7.91
CA PHE A 69 -1.67 1.58 8.41
C PHE A 69 -2.62 0.44 8.08
N LEU A 70 -2.09 -0.59 7.43
CA LEU A 70 -2.84 -1.76 7.01
C LEU A 70 -2.45 -2.98 7.85
N THR A 71 -3.47 -3.65 8.41
CA THR A 71 -3.30 -4.86 9.20
C THR A 71 -3.61 -6.15 8.42
N ASN A 72 -4.14 -6.00 7.20
CA ASN A 72 -4.51 -7.10 6.30
C ASN A 72 -3.55 -7.22 5.09
N GLY A 73 -2.33 -6.70 5.24
CA GLY A 73 -1.30 -6.74 4.20
C GLY A 73 -1.54 -5.76 3.05
N SER A 74 -0.61 -5.74 2.10
CA SER A 74 -0.68 -4.87 0.91
C SER A 74 -1.88 -5.17 0.00
N THR A 75 -2.44 -6.37 0.06
CA THR A 75 -3.64 -6.74 -0.71
C THR A 75 -4.82 -5.79 -0.41
N SER A 76 -5.07 -5.47 0.86
CA SER A 76 -6.14 -4.53 1.23
C SER A 76 -5.86 -3.12 0.70
N GLY A 77 -4.61 -2.67 0.71
CA GLY A 77 -4.21 -1.38 0.15
C GLY A 77 -4.40 -1.30 -1.36
N ILE A 78 -4.08 -2.36 -2.10
CA ILE A 78 -4.35 -2.43 -3.55
C ILE A 78 -5.86 -2.36 -3.82
N ILE A 79 -6.66 -3.12 -3.07
CA ILE A 79 -8.12 -3.11 -3.20
C ILE A 79 -8.67 -1.71 -2.92
N ALA A 80 -8.26 -1.09 -1.81
CA ALA A 80 -8.70 0.25 -1.44
C ALA A 80 -8.33 1.30 -2.51
N ALA A 81 -7.09 1.28 -3.02
CA ALA A 81 -6.66 2.21 -4.06
C ALA A 81 -7.50 2.07 -5.34
N VAL A 82 -7.78 0.83 -5.79
CA VAL A 82 -8.59 0.58 -6.99
C VAL A 82 -10.04 1.00 -6.78
N LEU A 83 -10.67 0.62 -5.65
CA LEU A 83 -12.04 1.01 -5.32
C LEU A 83 -12.20 2.54 -5.22
N THR A 84 -11.13 3.24 -4.84
CA THR A 84 -11.14 4.69 -4.71
C THR A 84 -11.09 5.40 -6.07
N CYS A 85 -10.37 4.87 -7.05
CA CYS A 85 -10.14 5.55 -8.32
C CYS A 85 -10.88 4.95 -9.52
N CYS A 86 -11.45 3.75 -9.41
CA CYS A 86 -12.17 3.08 -10.50
C CYS A 86 -13.63 2.82 -10.13
N ASN A 87 -14.56 3.33 -10.95
CA ASN A 87 -15.96 2.98 -10.88
C ASN A 87 -16.27 1.75 -11.74
N PRO A 88 -17.43 1.09 -11.52
CA PRO A 88 -17.88 -0.01 -12.37
C PRO A 88 -17.89 0.37 -13.87
N GLY A 89 -17.31 -0.50 -14.70
CA GLY A 89 -17.19 -0.29 -16.14
C GLY A 89 -15.99 0.55 -16.58
N GLU A 90 -15.31 1.27 -15.69
CA GLU A 90 -14.06 1.97 -16.02
C GLU A 90 -12.92 0.98 -16.23
N LYS A 91 -11.95 1.35 -17.07
CA LYS A 91 -10.85 0.47 -17.47
C LYS A 91 -9.69 0.54 -16.50
N LEU A 92 -9.21 -0.62 -16.05
CA LEU A 92 -8.04 -0.79 -15.21
C LEU A 92 -6.96 -1.57 -15.96
N LEU A 93 -5.78 -0.98 -16.16
CA LEU A 93 -4.61 -1.65 -16.72
C LEU A 93 -3.83 -2.36 -15.61
N ILE A 94 -3.56 -3.67 -15.79
CA ILE A 94 -2.72 -4.46 -14.90
C ILE A 94 -1.74 -5.33 -15.69
N TRP A 95 -0.59 -5.60 -15.12
CA TRP A 95 0.34 -6.58 -15.70
C TRP A 95 -0.24 -8.00 -15.60
N GLU A 96 -0.13 -8.79 -16.69
CA GLU A 96 -0.70 -10.16 -16.75
C GLU A 96 -0.09 -11.15 -15.73
N LYS A 97 1.16 -10.89 -15.28
CA LYS A 97 1.86 -11.70 -14.28
C LYS A 97 1.93 -11.02 -12.91
N ALA A 98 1.15 -9.98 -12.67
CA ALA A 98 1.08 -9.30 -11.39
C ALA A 98 0.51 -10.21 -10.29
N HIS A 99 0.67 -9.76 -9.03
CA HIS A 99 0.05 -10.44 -7.90
C HIS A 99 -1.48 -10.53 -8.08
N PRO A 100 -2.13 -11.66 -7.71
CA PRO A 100 -3.57 -11.85 -7.88
C PRO A 100 -4.45 -10.75 -7.26
N SER A 101 -3.96 -10.00 -6.28
CA SER A 101 -4.67 -8.87 -5.68
C SER A 101 -5.05 -7.79 -6.68
N HIS A 102 -4.26 -7.58 -7.76
CA HIS A 102 -4.56 -6.59 -8.78
C HIS A 102 -5.84 -6.95 -9.55
N GLU A 103 -5.93 -8.19 -10.00
CA GLU A 103 -7.13 -8.68 -10.70
C GLU A 103 -8.35 -8.74 -9.77
N ASN A 104 -8.15 -9.18 -8.54
CA ASN A 104 -9.23 -9.23 -7.54
C ASN A 104 -9.75 -7.83 -7.20
N ALA A 105 -8.87 -6.84 -7.06
CA ALA A 105 -9.27 -5.45 -6.84
C ALA A 105 -10.11 -4.91 -8.00
N GLY A 106 -9.70 -5.16 -9.25
CA GLY A 106 -10.48 -4.78 -10.42
C GLY A 106 -11.85 -5.44 -10.47
N LYS A 107 -11.93 -6.75 -10.14
CA LYS A 107 -13.22 -7.47 -10.04
C LYS A 107 -14.13 -6.88 -8.97
N LEU A 108 -13.59 -6.58 -7.79
CA LEU A 108 -14.35 -5.97 -6.69
C LEU A 108 -14.88 -4.57 -7.04
N ALA A 109 -14.10 -3.78 -7.78
CA ALA A 109 -14.52 -2.47 -8.27
C ALA A 109 -15.51 -2.55 -9.45
N GLY A 110 -15.77 -3.72 -10.01
CA GLY A 110 -16.54 -3.88 -11.25
C GLY A 110 -15.85 -3.25 -12.46
N ALA A 111 -14.53 -3.06 -12.42
CA ALA A 111 -13.76 -2.45 -13.48
C ALA A 111 -13.56 -3.40 -14.66
N GLN A 112 -13.45 -2.83 -15.86
CA GLN A 112 -13.01 -3.56 -17.05
C GLN A 112 -11.50 -3.76 -17.01
N ILE A 113 -11.07 -4.97 -16.66
CA ILE A 113 -9.66 -5.31 -16.52
C ILE A 113 -9.03 -5.52 -17.90
N ILE A 114 -7.96 -4.77 -18.17
CA ILE A 114 -7.13 -4.90 -19.38
C ILE A 114 -5.73 -5.33 -18.94
N LYS A 115 -5.28 -6.47 -19.46
CA LYS A 115 -3.96 -7.00 -19.15
C LYS A 115 -2.93 -6.54 -20.17
N TYR A 116 -1.77 -6.05 -19.70
CA TYR A 116 -0.62 -5.78 -20.55
C TYR A 116 0.50 -6.77 -20.25
N SER A 117 1.35 -7.01 -21.24
CA SER A 117 2.52 -7.86 -21.14
C SER A 117 3.78 -6.99 -21.03
N LEU A 118 4.78 -7.49 -20.32
CA LEU A 118 6.11 -6.90 -20.28
C LEU A 118 7.09 -7.66 -21.17
N PRO A 119 8.11 -7.01 -21.71
CA PRO A 119 9.17 -7.69 -22.44
C PRO A 119 9.82 -8.78 -21.56
N TYR A 120 10.05 -9.96 -22.15
CA TYR A 120 10.69 -11.07 -21.46
C TYR A 120 12.12 -11.26 -21.97
N ASN A 121 13.09 -11.12 -21.10
CA ASN A 121 14.50 -11.34 -21.39
C ASN A 121 14.84 -12.82 -21.24
N LYS A 122 14.96 -13.51 -22.38
CA LYS A 122 15.23 -14.96 -22.40
C LYS A 122 16.61 -15.33 -21.83
N ALA A 123 17.61 -14.43 -21.92
CA ALA A 123 18.95 -14.69 -21.44
C ALA A 123 19.03 -14.71 -19.91
N TRP A 124 18.22 -13.89 -19.26
CA TRP A 124 18.17 -13.79 -17.80
C TRP A 124 16.96 -14.50 -17.19
N GLY A 125 15.99 -14.92 -18.00
CA GLY A 125 14.78 -15.57 -17.53
C GLY A 125 13.83 -14.66 -16.72
N ILE A 126 13.85 -13.34 -16.97
CA ILE A 126 13.13 -12.34 -16.21
C ILE A 126 12.29 -11.42 -17.10
N TYR A 127 11.24 -10.80 -16.53
CA TYR A 127 10.53 -9.72 -17.19
C TYR A 127 11.24 -8.40 -16.98
N GLU A 128 11.27 -7.57 -18.02
CA GLU A 128 11.88 -6.23 -17.98
C GLU A 128 10.90 -5.20 -17.41
N ALA A 129 11.40 -4.00 -17.13
CA ALA A 129 10.57 -2.89 -16.73
C ALA A 129 9.61 -2.47 -17.86
N ILE A 130 8.45 -1.91 -17.47
CA ILE A 130 7.52 -1.34 -18.44
C ILE A 130 8.18 -0.14 -19.16
N ASN A 131 8.08 -0.13 -20.49
CA ASN A 131 8.69 0.91 -21.34
C ASN A 131 7.72 1.52 -22.36
N ASN A 132 6.48 1.05 -22.42
CA ASN A 132 5.46 1.46 -23.39
C ASN A 132 4.18 2.01 -22.73
N THR A 133 4.31 2.63 -21.57
CA THR A 133 3.17 3.13 -20.77
C THR A 133 2.30 4.10 -21.57
N GLU A 134 2.91 5.02 -22.34
CA GLU A 134 2.17 6.01 -23.13
C GLU A 134 1.32 5.35 -24.21
N GLU A 135 1.87 4.38 -24.93
CA GLU A 135 1.15 3.62 -25.97
C GLU A 135 -0.05 2.85 -25.37
N LEU A 136 0.16 2.22 -24.21
CA LEU A 136 -0.90 1.49 -23.51
C LEU A 136 -2.03 2.43 -23.08
N ILE A 137 -1.70 3.61 -22.56
CA ILE A 137 -2.68 4.62 -22.14
C ILE A 137 -3.45 5.14 -23.36
N GLN A 138 -2.76 5.50 -24.44
CA GLN A 138 -3.40 5.99 -25.67
C GLN A 138 -4.33 4.95 -26.30
N LYS A 139 -3.87 3.69 -26.36
CA LYS A 139 -4.63 2.59 -26.95
C LYS A 139 -5.89 2.24 -26.18
N HIS A 140 -5.80 2.23 -24.86
CA HIS A 140 -6.86 1.68 -24.01
C HIS A 140 -7.66 2.75 -23.26
N SER A 141 -7.14 3.99 -23.11
CA SER A 141 -7.75 5.08 -22.33
C SER A 141 -8.22 4.61 -20.95
N PRO A 142 -7.32 4.07 -20.12
CA PRO A 142 -7.69 3.54 -18.81
C PRO A 142 -7.96 4.65 -17.81
N LYS A 143 -8.75 4.35 -16.77
CA LYS A 143 -8.94 5.21 -15.61
C LYS A 143 -7.74 5.16 -14.67
N ALA A 144 -7.18 3.95 -14.50
CA ALA A 144 -6.02 3.71 -13.66
C ALA A 144 -5.11 2.64 -14.26
N ILE A 145 -3.84 2.68 -13.87
CA ILE A 145 -2.83 1.64 -14.15
C ILE A 145 -2.18 1.21 -12.85
N ILE A 146 -1.98 -0.11 -12.67
CA ILE A 146 -1.18 -0.64 -11.57
C ILE A 146 0.16 -1.12 -12.11
N ILE A 147 1.24 -0.59 -11.52
CA ILE A 147 2.62 -0.98 -11.82
C ILE A 147 3.19 -1.73 -10.61
N THR A 148 3.76 -2.92 -10.82
CA THR A 148 4.53 -3.62 -9.79
C THR A 148 5.99 -3.20 -9.90
N SER A 149 6.50 -2.48 -8.92
CA SER A 149 7.87 -1.97 -8.90
C SER A 149 8.36 -1.82 -7.45
N PRO A 150 9.34 -2.66 -7.03
CA PRO A 150 10.03 -3.67 -7.84
C PRO A 150 9.14 -4.88 -8.17
N SER A 151 9.48 -5.58 -9.27
CA SER A 151 8.91 -6.89 -9.58
C SER A 151 9.40 -7.97 -8.60
N TYR A 152 8.93 -9.21 -8.74
CA TYR A 152 9.42 -10.34 -7.93
C TYR A 152 10.91 -10.62 -8.16
N GLU A 153 11.41 -10.32 -9.36
CA GLU A 153 12.80 -10.48 -9.74
C GLU A 153 13.68 -9.28 -9.32
N GLY A 154 13.07 -8.24 -8.73
CA GLY A 154 13.75 -7.03 -8.31
C GLY A 154 13.90 -5.96 -9.40
N ILE A 155 13.19 -6.09 -10.52
CA ILE A 155 13.22 -5.09 -11.59
C ILE A 155 12.41 -3.86 -11.20
N VAL A 156 13.03 -2.69 -11.29
CA VAL A 156 12.43 -1.39 -10.95
C VAL A 156 12.07 -0.63 -12.22
N SER A 157 10.85 -0.14 -12.28
CA SER A 157 10.37 0.71 -13.38
C SER A 157 10.70 2.18 -13.14
N ASN A 158 10.81 2.97 -14.22
CA ASN A 158 11.03 4.42 -14.13
C ASN A 158 9.73 5.14 -13.71
N ILE A 159 9.39 5.04 -12.43
CA ILE A 159 8.13 5.59 -11.89
C ILE A 159 8.02 7.11 -12.08
N PRO A 160 9.08 7.93 -11.93
CA PRO A 160 8.98 9.37 -12.22
C PRO A 160 8.49 9.68 -13.64
N GLU A 161 8.97 8.96 -14.64
CA GLU A 161 8.55 9.16 -16.04
C GLU A 161 7.12 8.64 -16.27
N ILE A 162 6.81 7.47 -15.76
CA ILE A 162 5.45 6.90 -15.81
C ILE A 162 4.44 7.87 -15.17
N SER A 163 4.79 8.48 -14.04
CA SER A 163 3.94 9.47 -13.37
C SER A 163 3.65 10.69 -14.24
N LYS A 164 4.66 11.22 -14.96
CA LYS A 164 4.45 12.34 -15.91
C LYS A 164 3.48 11.96 -17.02
N ILE A 165 3.64 10.76 -17.58
CA ILE A 165 2.75 10.24 -18.61
C ILE A 165 1.32 10.09 -18.06
N CYS A 166 1.15 9.45 -16.91
CA CYS A 166 -0.17 9.26 -16.28
C CYS A 166 -0.86 10.62 -16.02
N LYS A 167 -0.14 11.61 -15.49
CA LYS A 167 -0.66 12.96 -15.26
C LYS A 167 -1.07 13.65 -16.56
N LYS A 168 -0.28 13.52 -17.64
CA LYS A 168 -0.59 14.09 -18.95
C LYS A 168 -1.94 13.60 -19.50
N TYR A 169 -2.28 12.34 -19.24
CA TYR A 169 -3.51 11.72 -19.73
C TYR A 169 -4.63 11.60 -18.68
N GLY A 170 -4.44 12.13 -17.47
CA GLY A 170 -5.45 12.06 -16.39
C GLY A 170 -5.71 10.64 -15.88
N VAL A 171 -4.70 9.77 -15.93
CA VAL A 171 -4.76 8.38 -15.48
C VAL A 171 -4.20 8.27 -14.08
N TYR A 172 -4.89 7.60 -13.15
CA TYR A 172 -4.37 7.32 -11.81
C TYR A 172 -3.25 6.29 -11.85
N LEU A 173 -2.12 6.62 -11.21
CA LEU A 173 -0.99 5.71 -11.07
C LEU A 173 -1.01 5.05 -9.69
N ILE A 174 -1.22 3.74 -9.65
CA ILE A 174 -1.10 2.89 -8.46
C ILE A 174 0.20 2.12 -8.58
N VAL A 175 1.06 2.16 -7.57
CA VAL A 175 2.30 1.38 -7.55
C VAL A 175 2.26 0.37 -6.41
N ASP A 176 2.31 -0.90 -6.79
CA ASP A 176 2.58 -2.00 -5.86
C ASP A 176 4.09 -2.05 -5.60
N GLU A 177 4.51 -1.36 -4.56
CA GLU A 177 5.89 -1.29 -4.05
C GLU A 177 6.05 -2.20 -2.82
N ALA A 178 5.34 -3.36 -2.80
CA ALA A 178 5.33 -4.26 -1.65
C ALA A 178 6.73 -4.73 -1.22
N HIS A 179 7.69 -4.79 -2.14
CA HIS A 179 9.07 -5.18 -1.86
C HIS A 179 10.03 -3.99 -1.71
N GLY A 180 9.57 -2.75 -1.83
CA GLY A 180 10.38 -1.53 -1.81
C GLY A 180 10.20 -0.66 -0.54
N ALA A 181 9.72 -1.20 0.58
CA ALA A 181 9.40 -0.42 1.77
C ALA A 181 10.58 0.36 2.39
N LEU A 182 11.82 -0.01 2.08
CA LEU A 182 13.03 0.69 2.52
C LEU A 182 13.55 1.73 1.51
N TYR A 183 13.02 1.76 0.29
CA TYR A 183 13.50 2.66 -0.76
C TYR A 183 13.50 4.15 -0.36
N PRO A 184 12.50 4.68 0.38
CA PRO A 184 12.50 6.08 0.78
C PRO A 184 13.62 6.48 1.75
N PHE A 185 14.34 5.52 2.33
CA PHE A 185 15.25 5.76 3.46
C PHE A 185 16.74 5.58 3.15
N SER A 186 17.10 5.33 1.89
CA SER A 186 18.52 5.18 1.50
C SER A 186 18.76 5.54 0.06
N ASP A 187 19.72 6.41 -0.18
CA ASP A 187 20.19 6.79 -1.53
C ASP A 187 20.91 5.65 -2.25
N ASN A 188 21.29 4.58 -1.54
CA ASN A 188 21.88 3.36 -2.11
C ASN A 188 20.80 2.39 -2.64
N LEU A 189 19.52 2.68 -2.43
CA LEU A 189 18.39 1.90 -2.92
C LEU A 189 17.73 2.61 -4.11
N PRO A 190 16.95 1.89 -4.92
CA PRO A 190 16.18 2.50 -6.00
C PRO A 190 15.24 3.59 -5.49
N GLN A 191 14.90 4.52 -6.38
CA GLN A 191 13.98 5.59 -6.05
C GLN A 191 12.56 5.05 -5.79
N SER A 192 12.00 5.39 -4.63
CA SER A 192 10.64 4.98 -4.25
C SER A 192 9.56 5.68 -5.08
N ALA A 193 8.46 4.97 -5.32
CA ALA A 193 7.26 5.49 -5.97
C ALA A 193 6.49 6.50 -5.10
N VAL A 194 6.73 6.54 -3.81
CA VAL A 194 5.95 7.26 -2.80
C VAL A 194 5.69 8.73 -3.14
N LYS A 195 6.67 9.41 -3.75
CA LYS A 195 6.55 10.85 -4.12
C LYS A 195 5.91 11.09 -5.50
N TYR A 196 5.72 10.06 -6.30
CA TYR A 196 5.34 10.20 -7.71
C TYR A 196 3.96 9.63 -8.03
N ALA A 197 3.61 8.51 -7.42
CA ALA A 197 2.34 7.83 -7.66
C ALA A 197 1.18 8.49 -6.89
N ASP A 198 -0.04 8.31 -7.39
CA ASP A 198 -1.25 8.68 -6.66
C ASP A 198 -1.44 7.80 -5.45
N PHE A 199 -1.21 6.51 -5.61
CA PHE A 199 -1.21 5.53 -4.53
C PHE A 199 0.06 4.67 -4.59
N THR A 200 0.70 4.47 -3.44
CA THR A 200 1.83 3.53 -3.29
C THR A 200 1.55 2.59 -2.13
N ILE A 201 1.69 1.29 -2.35
CA ILE A 201 1.44 0.27 -1.35
C ILE A 201 2.74 -0.45 -1.01
N GLN A 202 3.12 -0.47 0.26
CA GLN A 202 4.36 -1.07 0.75
C GLN A 202 4.07 -2.11 1.82
N SER A 203 4.68 -3.31 1.72
CA SER A 203 4.61 -4.34 2.77
C SER A 203 5.76 -4.19 3.75
N LEU A 204 5.47 -3.80 4.98
CA LEU A 204 6.50 -3.66 6.01
C LEU A 204 7.09 -5.01 6.44
N HIS A 205 6.27 -6.06 6.44
CA HIS A 205 6.70 -7.40 6.85
C HIS A 205 7.65 -8.09 5.86
N LYS A 206 7.77 -7.61 4.61
CA LYS A 206 8.66 -8.21 3.61
C LYS A 206 10.10 -7.71 3.75
N THR A 207 10.30 -6.39 3.80
CA THR A 207 11.65 -5.79 3.74
C THR A 207 11.96 -4.84 4.89
N ALA A 208 10.97 -4.32 5.61
CA ALA A 208 11.17 -3.32 6.67
C ALA A 208 11.09 -3.88 8.11
N GLY A 209 11.11 -5.22 8.28
CA GLY A 209 11.10 -5.85 9.61
C GLY A 209 9.79 -5.75 10.37
N GLY A 210 8.68 -5.42 9.70
CA GLY A 210 7.35 -5.40 10.29
C GLY A 210 6.80 -6.80 10.59
N ILE A 211 5.81 -6.88 11.48
CA ILE A 211 5.10 -8.13 11.78
C ILE A 211 4.12 -8.43 10.63
N ASN A 212 4.06 -9.68 10.20
CA ASN A 212 3.10 -10.10 9.17
C ASN A 212 1.66 -10.04 9.71
N PRO A 213 0.68 -9.46 8.98
CA PRO A 213 0.75 -8.93 7.62
C PRO A 213 0.70 -7.38 7.52
N THR A 214 1.61 -6.67 8.18
CA THR A 214 1.61 -5.20 8.18
C THR A 214 2.03 -4.59 6.85
N ALA A 215 1.31 -3.53 6.44
CA ALA A 215 1.60 -2.77 5.24
C ALA A 215 1.22 -1.28 5.41
N LEU A 216 1.58 -0.46 4.44
CA LEU A 216 1.20 0.95 4.33
C LEU A 216 0.52 1.21 2.99
N LEU A 217 -0.50 2.06 3.02
CA LEU A 217 -1.06 2.71 1.83
C LEU A 217 -0.73 4.20 1.91
N HIS A 218 0.08 4.67 0.97
CA HIS A 218 0.36 6.09 0.79
C HIS A 218 -0.54 6.67 -0.28
N ASN A 219 -1.10 7.85 -0.02
CA ASN A 219 -2.00 8.56 -0.93
C ASN A 219 -1.51 10.00 -1.15
N ASN A 220 -1.32 10.38 -2.41
CA ASN A 220 -0.95 11.74 -2.83
C ASN A 220 -2.05 12.45 -3.64
N CYS A 221 -3.09 11.76 -4.07
CA CYS A 221 -4.20 12.38 -4.80
C CYS A 221 -5.21 13.02 -3.84
N ASN A 222 -6.26 13.63 -4.41
CA ASN A 222 -7.33 14.25 -3.62
C ASN A 222 -8.49 13.30 -3.30
N LEU A 223 -8.38 12.03 -3.73
CA LEU A 223 -9.36 11.00 -3.41
C LEU A 223 -9.09 10.46 -2.01
N ASP A 224 -10.15 10.16 -1.28
CA ASP A 224 -10.08 9.65 0.09
C ASP A 224 -10.10 8.11 0.09
N ALA A 225 -8.92 7.51 0.15
CA ALA A 225 -8.79 6.05 0.19
C ALA A 225 -9.24 5.43 1.53
N ALA A 226 -9.33 6.22 2.60
CA ALA A 226 -9.78 5.72 3.90
C ALA A 226 -11.22 5.21 3.86
N LYS A 227 -12.05 5.74 2.94
CA LYS A 227 -13.43 5.28 2.74
C LYS A 227 -13.54 3.88 2.12
N SER A 228 -12.47 3.39 1.53
CA SER A 228 -12.40 2.09 0.86
C SER A 228 -11.59 1.06 1.66
N LEU A 229 -11.02 1.45 2.80
CA LEU A 229 -10.35 0.58 3.78
C LEU A 229 -11.36 0.03 4.79
#